data_40f9e8dbddd58a13962048b59e1da2b2
#
_entry.id   40f9e8dbddd58a13962048b59e1da2b2
#
_cell.length_a   1.000
_cell.length_b   1.000
_cell.length_c   1.000
_cell.angle_alpha   90.00
_cell.angle_beta   90.00
_cell.angle_gamma   90.00
#
_symmetry.space_group_name_H-M   'P 1'
#
loop_
_entity.id
_entity.type
_entity.pdbx_description
1 polymer ?
#
loop_
_entity_poly.entity_id
_entity_poly.type
_entity_poly.pdbx_seq_one_letter_code
_entity_poly.pdbx_strand_id
1 'polypeptide(L)'
;MAPARKGKAKEEQVVVSLGPQAKEGELIFGVAHIFASFNDTFVHVTDISGRETIVRVTGGMKVKADRDESSPYAAMLAAQDVADRCKQLGINALHIKLRATGGTRTKTPGPGAQSALRALARAGMKIGRIEDVTPIPSDATRRKGGRRGRRL
;
A
#
# COMPACT_ATOMS: atom_id res chain seq x y z
N MET A 1 -25.46 -37.40 -42.04
CA MET A 1 -25.35 -37.51 -40.58
C MET A 1 -24.12 -36.76 -40.13
N ALA A 2 -24.26 -35.60 -39.51
CA ALA A 2 -23.16 -34.79 -39.00
C ALA A 2 -22.86 -35.21 -37.55
N PRO A 3 -21.57 -35.32 -37.14
CA PRO A 3 -21.25 -35.71 -35.76
C PRO A 3 -21.47 -34.57 -34.80
N ALA A 4 -22.14 -34.87 -33.69
CA ALA A 4 -22.41 -33.96 -32.59
C ALA A 4 -21.10 -33.41 -31.96
N ARG A 5 -20.96 -32.10 -31.89
CA ARG A 5 -19.90 -31.44 -31.13
C ARG A 5 -20.12 -31.67 -29.63
N LYS A 6 -19.25 -32.45 -29.00
CA LYS A 6 -19.17 -32.57 -27.56
C LYS A 6 -18.74 -31.19 -26.98
N GLY A 7 -19.63 -30.58 -26.23
CA GLY A 7 -19.34 -29.39 -25.46
C GLY A 7 -18.22 -29.69 -24.43
N LYS A 8 -17.13 -28.93 -24.46
CA LYS A 8 -16.15 -28.92 -23.40
C LYS A 8 -16.81 -28.35 -22.15
N ALA A 9 -16.94 -29.18 -21.12
CA ALA A 9 -17.28 -28.71 -19.79
C ALA A 9 -16.22 -27.71 -19.38
N LYS A 10 -16.64 -26.48 -19.04
CA LYS A 10 -15.78 -25.52 -18.35
C LYS A 10 -15.49 -26.13 -16.99
N GLU A 11 -14.25 -26.50 -16.75
CA GLU A 11 -13.75 -26.73 -15.40
C GLU A 11 -13.89 -25.41 -14.64
N GLU A 12 -14.84 -25.35 -13.72
CA GLU A 12 -14.89 -24.30 -12.71
C GLU A 12 -13.64 -24.49 -11.86
N GLN A 13 -12.66 -23.61 -12.08
CA GLN A 13 -11.53 -23.51 -11.18
C GLN A 13 -12.06 -23.06 -9.82
N VAL A 14 -12.08 -23.99 -8.89
CA VAL A 14 -12.35 -23.68 -7.49
C VAL A 14 -11.22 -22.79 -7.02
N VAL A 15 -11.48 -21.48 -6.97
CA VAL A 15 -10.56 -20.51 -6.39
C VAL A 15 -10.55 -20.77 -4.88
N VAL A 16 -9.52 -21.47 -4.41
CA VAL A 16 -9.28 -21.63 -2.99
C VAL A 16 -8.88 -20.26 -2.45
N SER A 17 -9.77 -19.59 -1.73
CA SER A 17 -9.44 -18.34 -1.06
C SER A 17 -8.52 -18.63 0.13
N LEU A 18 -7.30 -18.10 0.05
CA LEU A 18 -6.33 -18.14 1.14
C LEU A 18 -6.62 -16.96 2.07
N GLY A 19 -7.34 -17.20 3.15
CA GLY A 19 -7.60 -16.15 4.14
C GLY A 19 -9.03 -16.15 4.66
N PRO A 20 -9.41 -15.21 5.54
CA PRO A 20 -10.76 -15.12 6.08
C PRO A 20 -11.77 -14.85 4.96
N GLN A 21 -12.86 -15.58 4.97
CA GLN A 21 -13.99 -15.36 4.06
C GLN A 21 -14.99 -14.43 4.72
N ALA A 22 -15.15 -13.23 4.16
CA ALA A 22 -16.17 -12.30 4.60
C ALA A 22 -17.54 -12.76 4.12
N LYS A 23 -18.53 -12.75 5.01
CA LYS A 23 -19.93 -12.83 4.62
C LYS A 23 -20.33 -11.53 3.90
N GLU A 24 -21.41 -11.59 3.12
CA GLU A 24 -21.94 -10.40 2.47
C GLU A 24 -22.18 -9.28 3.48
N GLY A 25 -21.56 -8.11 3.28
CA GLY A 25 -21.65 -6.96 4.20
C GLY A 25 -20.69 -6.96 5.39
N GLU A 26 -19.89 -8.00 5.60
CA GLU A 26 -18.89 -8.04 6.65
C GLU A 26 -17.60 -7.34 6.21
N LEU A 27 -17.05 -6.50 7.10
CA LEU A 27 -15.79 -5.81 6.89
C LEU A 27 -14.66 -6.55 7.60
N ILE A 28 -13.69 -7.02 6.83
CA ILE A 28 -12.44 -7.55 7.36
C ILE A 28 -11.37 -6.48 7.22
N PHE A 29 -10.90 -5.97 8.35
CA PHE A 29 -9.93 -4.88 8.40
C PHE A 29 -8.49 -5.38 8.37
N GLY A 30 -7.67 -4.69 7.61
CA GLY A 30 -6.22 -4.70 7.73
C GLY A 30 -5.71 -3.29 8.02
N VAL A 31 -4.41 -3.15 8.17
CA VAL A 31 -3.75 -1.85 8.35
C VAL A 31 -2.82 -1.62 7.17
N ALA A 32 -3.03 -0.52 6.46
CA ALA A 32 -2.16 -0.08 5.38
C ALA A 32 -1.18 0.98 5.92
N HIS A 33 0.09 0.63 5.93
CA HIS A 33 1.17 1.54 6.27
C HIS A 33 1.69 2.18 4.99
N ILE A 34 1.43 3.47 4.80
CA ILE A 34 1.94 4.24 3.67
C ILE A 34 3.12 5.07 4.14
N PHE A 35 4.32 4.66 3.75
CA PHE A 35 5.53 5.42 3.97
C PHE A 35 5.90 6.17 2.71
N ALA A 36 5.68 7.47 2.70
CA ALA A 36 5.97 8.35 1.58
C ALA A 36 7.19 9.21 1.87
N SER A 37 8.35 8.80 1.37
CA SER A 37 9.55 9.62 1.33
C SER A 37 9.64 10.38 0.00
N PHE A 38 10.59 11.31 -0.11
CA PHE A 38 10.86 12.00 -1.37
C PHE A 38 11.66 11.15 -2.37
N ASN A 39 12.10 9.96 -1.98
CA ASN A 39 12.85 9.03 -2.82
C ASN A 39 12.03 7.81 -3.25
N ASP A 40 11.10 7.37 -2.43
CA ASP A 40 10.26 6.21 -2.73
C ASP A 40 8.95 6.26 -1.93
N THR A 41 7.98 5.47 -2.34
CA THR A 41 6.72 5.29 -1.62
C THR A 41 6.50 3.82 -1.36
N PHE A 42 6.28 3.46 -0.09
CA PHE A 42 5.97 2.10 0.34
C PHE A 42 4.49 1.99 0.68
N VAL A 43 3.84 0.99 0.16
CA VAL A 43 2.49 0.60 0.57
C VAL A 43 2.55 -0.80 1.15
N HIS A 44 2.39 -0.91 2.45
CA HIS A 44 2.55 -2.14 3.20
C HIS A 44 1.27 -2.44 3.98
N VAL A 45 0.65 -3.56 3.70
CA VAL A 45 -0.56 -3.99 4.40
C VAL A 45 -0.23 -5.14 5.33
N THR A 46 -0.66 -4.99 6.56
CA THR A 46 -0.56 -6.01 7.61
C THR A 46 -1.93 -6.35 8.15
N ASP A 47 -2.01 -7.40 8.98
CA ASP A 47 -3.21 -7.65 9.78
C ASP A 47 -3.39 -6.57 10.86
N ILE A 48 -4.50 -6.62 11.60
CA ILE A 48 -4.79 -5.65 12.67
C ILE A 48 -3.72 -5.68 13.76
N SER A 49 -3.14 -6.85 14.05
CA SER A 49 -2.08 -6.98 15.06
C SER A 49 -0.73 -6.41 14.62
N GLY A 50 -0.54 -6.22 13.33
CA GLY A 50 0.71 -5.77 12.74
C GLY A 50 1.81 -6.83 12.66
N ARG A 51 1.54 -8.06 13.08
CA ARG A 51 2.53 -9.14 13.15
C ARG A 51 2.72 -9.88 11.83
N GLU A 52 1.67 -9.96 11.02
CA GLU A 52 1.69 -10.63 9.74
C GLU A 52 1.61 -9.64 8.59
N THR A 53 2.55 -9.72 7.66
CA THR A 53 2.54 -8.94 6.43
C THR A 53 1.69 -9.64 5.39
N ILE A 54 0.64 -8.97 4.94
CA ILE A 54 -0.22 -9.45 3.85
C ILE A 54 0.44 -9.21 2.51
N VAL A 55 0.82 -7.95 2.25
CA VAL A 55 1.47 -7.53 1.01
C VAL A 55 2.29 -6.26 1.23
N ARG A 56 3.37 -6.13 0.52
CA ARG A 56 4.19 -4.92 0.48
C ARG A 56 4.63 -4.66 -0.95
N VAL A 57 4.27 -3.49 -1.46
CA VAL A 57 4.67 -3.02 -2.79
C VAL A 57 5.25 -1.62 -2.66
N THR A 58 6.30 -1.35 -3.41
CA THR A 58 6.96 -0.03 -3.44
C THR A 58 6.84 0.60 -4.81
N GLY A 59 7.04 1.92 -4.88
CA GLY A 59 7.09 2.63 -6.15
C GLY A 59 8.23 2.12 -7.06
N GLY A 60 9.37 1.78 -6.47
CA GLY A 60 10.51 1.22 -7.21
C GLY A 60 10.26 -0.14 -7.85
N MET A 61 9.28 -0.88 -7.38
CA MET A 61 8.86 -2.15 -7.99
C MET A 61 8.02 -1.96 -9.25
N LYS A 62 7.46 -0.77 -9.46
CA LYS A 62 6.54 -0.45 -10.55
C LYS A 62 7.14 0.38 -11.66
N VAL A 63 8.20 1.11 -11.39
CA VAL A 63 8.89 1.97 -12.37
C VAL A 63 10.35 1.55 -12.50
N LYS A 64 10.92 1.77 -13.66
CA LYS A 64 12.33 1.40 -13.98
C LYS A 64 13.32 2.49 -13.62
N ALA A 65 12.91 3.77 -13.69
CA ALA A 65 13.78 4.89 -13.42
C ALA A 65 13.80 5.24 -11.94
N ASP A 66 14.96 5.31 -11.33
CA ASP A 66 15.12 5.63 -9.90
C ASP A 66 14.49 6.99 -9.53
N ARG A 67 14.57 7.97 -10.42
CA ARG A 67 13.98 9.30 -10.21
C ARG A 67 12.45 9.30 -10.10
N ASP A 68 11.78 8.29 -10.63
CA ASP A 68 10.32 8.18 -10.68
C ASP A 68 9.74 7.33 -9.54
N GLU A 69 10.58 6.73 -8.70
CA GLU A 69 10.13 5.85 -7.62
C GLU A 69 9.22 6.54 -6.61
N SER A 70 9.47 7.82 -6.34
CA SER A 70 8.64 8.65 -5.44
C SER A 70 7.48 9.35 -6.14
N SER A 71 7.30 9.15 -7.45
CA SER A 71 6.26 9.83 -8.22
C SER A 71 4.85 9.40 -7.80
N PRO A 72 3.85 10.29 -7.95
CA PRO A 72 2.45 9.92 -7.71
C PRO A 72 1.98 8.74 -8.57
N TYR A 73 2.46 8.65 -9.80
CA TYR A 73 2.13 7.56 -10.71
C TYR A 73 2.63 6.20 -10.20
N ALA A 74 3.87 6.11 -9.74
CA ALA A 74 4.43 4.90 -9.16
C ALA A 74 3.66 4.47 -7.90
N ALA A 75 3.31 5.41 -7.05
CA ALA A 75 2.49 5.16 -5.86
C ALA A 75 1.09 4.65 -6.19
N MET A 76 0.48 5.18 -7.23
CA MET A 76 -0.83 4.72 -7.72
C MET A 76 -0.75 3.26 -8.19
N LEU A 77 0.24 2.90 -8.99
CA LEU A 77 0.43 1.52 -9.45
C LEU A 77 0.68 0.57 -8.29
N ALA A 78 1.53 0.95 -7.35
CA ALA A 78 1.80 0.16 -6.16
C ALA A 78 0.52 -0.08 -5.33
N ALA A 79 -0.29 0.94 -5.14
CA ALA A 79 -1.54 0.82 -4.39
C ALA A 79 -2.59 -0.06 -5.11
N GLN A 80 -2.65 -0.02 -6.43
CA GLN A 80 -3.53 -0.91 -7.21
C GLN A 80 -3.15 -2.38 -7.01
N ASP A 81 -1.89 -2.71 -7.10
CA ASP A 81 -1.41 -4.08 -6.85
C ASP A 81 -1.70 -4.54 -5.42
N VAL A 82 -1.50 -3.67 -4.45
CA VAL A 82 -1.82 -3.96 -3.05
C VAL A 82 -3.32 -4.23 -2.87
N ALA A 83 -4.17 -3.43 -3.48
CA ALA A 83 -5.62 -3.61 -3.40
C ALA A 83 -6.06 -4.95 -4.00
N ASP A 84 -5.52 -5.32 -5.15
CA ASP A 84 -5.83 -6.60 -5.80
C ASP A 84 -5.40 -7.78 -4.93
N ARG A 85 -4.23 -7.71 -4.35
CA ARG A 85 -3.74 -8.74 -3.44
C ARG A 85 -4.57 -8.86 -2.17
N CYS A 86 -4.96 -7.73 -1.58
CA CYS A 86 -5.83 -7.71 -0.40
C CYS A 86 -7.20 -8.35 -0.69
N LYS A 87 -7.78 -8.06 -1.85
CA LYS A 87 -9.05 -8.66 -2.26
C LYS A 87 -8.95 -10.18 -2.44
N GLN A 88 -7.84 -10.65 -3.02
CA GLN A 88 -7.59 -12.09 -3.16
C GLN A 88 -7.50 -12.80 -1.80
N LEU A 89 -6.98 -12.12 -0.78
CA LEU A 89 -6.83 -12.65 0.57
C LEU A 89 -8.03 -12.38 1.49
N GLY A 90 -9.08 -11.75 0.96
CA GLY A 90 -10.34 -11.52 1.68
C GLY A 90 -10.37 -10.25 2.53
N ILE A 91 -9.36 -9.39 2.47
CA ILE A 91 -9.36 -8.09 3.16
C ILE A 91 -10.09 -7.08 2.29
N ASN A 92 -11.12 -6.46 2.84
CA ASN A 92 -11.96 -5.51 2.10
C ASN A 92 -11.99 -4.10 2.72
N ALA A 93 -11.39 -3.90 3.86
CA ALA A 93 -11.30 -2.61 4.52
C ALA A 93 -9.90 -2.38 5.10
N LEU A 94 -9.46 -1.15 5.11
CA LEU A 94 -8.13 -0.76 5.59
C LEU A 94 -8.20 0.45 6.52
N HIS A 95 -7.47 0.37 7.63
CA HIS A 95 -7.07 1.54 8.38
C HIS A 95 -5.75 2.05 7.81
N ILE A 96 -5.63 3.35 7.64
CA ILE A 96 -4.46 3.97 7.02
C ILE A 96 -3.56 4.59 8.09
N LYS A 97 -2.29 4.21 8.06
CA LYS A 97 -1.23 4.88 8.82
C LYS A 97 -0.26 5.53 7.85
N LEU A 98 -0.35 6.85 7.76
CA LEU A 98 0.48 7.65 6.89
C LEU A 98 1.74 8.10 7.61
N ARG A 99 2.87 7.97 6.97
CA ARG A 99 4.15 8.33 7.55
C ARG A 99 5.05 9.04 6.55
N ALA A 100 5.72 10.10 7.01
CA ALA A 100 6.87 10.69 6.37
C ALA A 100 8.18 10.16 6.96
N THR A 101 9.32 10.66 6.50
CA THR A 101 10.62 10.24 7.04
C THR A 101 10.76 10.56 8.53
N GLY A 102 10.39 11.77 8.94
CA GLY A 102 10.39 12.17 10.34
C GLY A 102 11.78 12.22 11.00
N GLY A 103 11.80 12.16 12.31
CA GLY A 103 13.05 12.25 13.08
C GLY A 103 13.75 13.60 12.88
N THR A 104 15.02 13.59 12.55
CA THR A 104 15.81 14.80 12.23
C THR A 104 15.63 15.27 10.78
N ARG A 105 14.88 14.53 9.99
CA ARG A 105 14.61 14.83 8.58
C ARG A 105 13.25 15.50 8.41
N THR A 106 12.77 15.54 7.16
CA THR A 106 11.48 16.16 6.85
C THR A 106 10.32 15.41 7.51
N LYS A 107 9.35 16.18 7.98
CA LYS A 107 8.09 15.69 8.56
C LYS A 107 6.93 15.76 7.55
N THR A 108 7.19 16.28 6.36
CA THR A 108 6.20 16.38 5.28
C THR A 108 6.23 15.08 4.47
N PRO A 109 5.07 14.42 4.25
CA PRO A 109 4.99 13.26 3.38
C PRO A 109 5.41 13.58 1.94
N GLY A 110 6.00 12.60 1.28
CA GLY A 110 6.37 12.71 -0.12
C GLY A 110 5.15 12.77 -1.06
N PRO A 111 5.38 13.00 -2.36
CA PRO A 111 4.30 13.22 -3.33
C PRO A 111 3.41 12.01 -3.57
N GLY A 112 3.87 10.81 -3.24
CA GLY A 112 3.12 9.57 -3.45
C GLY A 112 2.03 9.27 -2.41
N ALA A 113 2.03 9.96 -1.27
CA ALA A 113 1.12 9.64 -0.16
C ALA A 113 -0.36 9.73 -0.53
N GLN A 114 -0.77 10.86 -1.07
CA GLN A 114 -2.18 11.08 -1.46
C GLN A 114 -2.59 10.21 -2.63
N SER A 115 -1.72 10.01 -3.60
CA SER A 115 -1.98 9.17 -4.77
C SER A 115 -2.20 7.71 -4.38
N ALA A 116 -1.39 7.19 -3.46
CA ALA A 116 -1.56 5.84 -2.93
C ALA A 116 -2.91 5.69 -2.21
N LEU A 117 -3.26 6.63 -1.34
CA LEU A 117 -4.54 6.61 -0.63
C LEU A 117 -5.75 6.67 -1.58
N ARG A 118 -5.71 7.55 -2.56
CA ARG A 118 -6.77 7.66 -3.58
C ARG A 118 -6.91 6.39 -4.40
N ALA A 119 -5.79 5.78 -4.79
CA ALA A 119 -5.81 4.56 -5.57
C ALA A 119 -6.40 3.38 -4.78
N LEU A 120 -6.09 3.26 -3.49
CA LEU A 120 -6.71 2.27 -2.62
C LEU A 120 -8.23 2.47 -2.52
N ALA A 121 -8.69 3.70 -2.35
CA ALA A 121 -10.11 4.01 -2.30
C ALA A 121 -10.83 3.71 -3.63
N ARG A 122 -10.23 4.07 -4.76
CA ARG A 122 -10.78 3.81 -6.10
C ARG A 122 -10.82 2.33 -6.46
N ALA A 123 -9.90 1.54 -5.93
CA ALA A 123 -9.88 0.09 -6.15
C ALA A 123 -11.00 -0.65 -5.41
N GLY A 124 -11.83 0.05 -4.66
CA GLY A 124 -12.96 -0.50 -3.93
C GLY A 124 -12.65 -0.94 -2.51
N MET A 125 -11.46 -0.63 -1.98
CA MET A 125 -11.15 -0.84 -0.58
C MET A 125 -11.87 0.20 0.28
N LYS A 126 -12.54 -0.25 1.33
CA LYS A 126 -13.17 0.66 2.29
C LYS A 126 -12.12 1.22 3.23
N ILE A 127 -12.11 2.54 3.38
CA ILE A 127 -11.15 3.23 4.23
C ILE A 127 -11.80 3.45 5.60
N GLY A 128 -11.13 2.96 6.65
CA GLY A 128 -11.51 3.20 8.03
C GLY A 128 -10.88 4.47 8.56
N ARG A 129 -10.13 4.36 9.66
CA ARG A 129 -9.44 5.51 10.26
C ARG A 129 -8.16 5.83 9.50
N ILE A 130 -7.86 7.12 9.39
CA ILE A 130 -6.60 7.63 8.81
C ILE A 130 -5.85 8.35 9.91
N GLU A 131 -4.61 7.93 10.14
CA GLU A 131 -3.75 8.50 11.17
C GLU A 131 -2.38 8.84 10.57
N ASP A 132 -1.82 9.98 10.99
CA ASP A 132 -0.44 10.35 10.72
C ASP A 132 0.45 9.82 11.84
N VAL A 133 1.34 8.89 11.51
CA VAL A 133 2.26 8.25 12.46
C VAL A 133 3.72 8.65 12.22
N THR A 134 3.95 9.78 11.57
CA THR A 134 5.31 10.30 11.35
C THR A 134 6.03 10.48 12.68
N PRO A 135 7.24 9.90 12.85
CA PRO A 135 7.98 10.04 14.10
C PRO A 135 8.43 11.48 14.31
N ILE A 136 7.91 12.09 15.36
CA ILE A 136 8.26 13.44 15.79
C ILE A 136 8.95 13.36 17.14
N PRO A 137 10.29 13.55 17.21
CA PRO A 137 11.01 13.47 18.46
C PRO A 137 10.73 14.68 19.35
N SER A 138 10.65 14.47 20.65
CA SER A 138 10.64 15.56 21.63
C SER A 138 12.01 16.23 21.75
N ASP A 139 13.07 15.43 21.62
CA ASP A 139 14.47 15.81 21.43
C ASP A 139 15.15 14.70 20.64
N ALA A 140 16.18 15.04 19.87
CA ALA A 140 16.81 14.09 18.97
C ALA A 140 18.32 14.35 18.87
N THR A 141 18.98 13.44 18.15
CA THR A 141 20.36 13.61 17.74
C THR A 141 20.52 14.83 16.83
N ARG A 142 21.75 15.30 16.69
CA ARG A 142 22.06 16.46 15.84
C ARG A 142 21.69 16.20 14.38
N ARG A 143 21.09 17.19 13.75
CA ARG A 143 20.79 17.13 12.31
C ARG A 143 22.08 17.10 11.49
N LYS A 144 22.02 16.41 10.34
CA LYS A 144 23.08 16.40 9.33
C LYS A 144 23.33 17.82 8.81
N GLY A 145 24.59 18.16 8.52
CA GLY A 145 24.98 19.43 7.93
C GLY A 145 25.80 20.33 8.85
N GLY A 146 25.86 20.02 10.15
CA GLY A 146 26.63 20.78 11.15
C GLY A 146 26.12 22.21 11.38
N ARG A 147 26.92 23.03 12.05
CA ARG A 147 26.56 24.41 12.43
C ARG A 147 26.33 25.33 11.23
N ARG A 148 27.15 25.17 10.17
CA ARG A 148 27.11 26.04 8.99
C ARG A 148 26.04 25.63 7.97
N GLY A 149 25.37 24.50 8.19
CA GLY A 149 24.40 23.95 7.27
C GLY A 149 25.01 23.29 6.05
N ARG A 150 24.16 22.95 5.09
CA ARG A 150 24.58 22.32 3.83
C ARG A 150 25.29 23.34 2.94
N ARG A 151 26.47 22.99 2.46
CA ARG A 151 27.13 23.75 1.38
C ARG A 151 26.38 23.53 0.07
N LEU A 152 26.14 24.62 -0.62
CA LEU A 152 25.59 24.61 -1.99
C LEU A 152 26.71 24.39 -3.01
#